data_5bfa6dfc12d7101721c973c09cded06d
#
_entry.id   5bfa6dfc12d7101721c973c09cded06d
#
_cell.length_a   1.000
_cell.length_b   1.000
_cell.length_c   1.000
_cell.angle_alpha   90.00
_cell.angle_beta   90.00
_cell.angle_gamma   90.00
#
_symmetry.space_group_name_H-M   'P 1'
#
loop_
_entity.id
_entity.type
_entity.pdbx_description
1 polymer ?
#
loop_
_entity_poly.entity_id
_entity_poly.type
_entity_poly.pdbx_seq_one_letter_code
_entity_poly.pdbx_strand_id
1 'polypeptide(L)'
;MKIQGTASVVLSGFVNAIRRSGIKPHEHRLVFFGAGSAGVGVATMLKDYLVHCGLTEEEATKTFYLVDSKGLVATNRGDKLPVHKIPLARTDPNTPRLKTLEEVIDYVKPTGLLGLSTTGGSFTESIIRKMAKFNKHPIIFRMLCFSSPANNSLE
;
A
#
# COMPACT_ATOMS: atom_id res chain seq x y z
N MET A 1 6.27 18.59 -1.15
CA MET A 1 7.70 18.39 -1.47
C MET A 1 8.42 17.32 -0.63
N LYS A 2 7.94 16.93 0.54
CA LYS A 2 8.51 15.80 1.32
C LYS A 2 8.13 14.40 0.78
N ILE A 3 7.18 14.29 -0.12
CA ILE A 3 6.66 13.03 -0.66
C ILE A 3 7.69 12.32 -1.54
N GLN A 4 8.45 13.04 -2.34
CA GLN A 4 9.45 12.45 -3.26
C GLN A 4 10.61 11.78 -2.52
N GLY A 5 11.14 12.39 -1.44
CA GLY A 5 12.20 11.78 -0.65
C GLY A 5 11.76 10.49 0.03
N THR A 6 10.58 10.51 0.66
CA THR A 6 9.96 9.33 1.28
C THR A 6 9.71 8.22 0.26
N ALA A 7 9.14 8.58 -0.89
CA ALA A 7 8.86 7.63 -1.95
C ALA A 7 10.13 6.99 -2.53
N SER A 8 11.22 7.74 -2.67
CA SER A 8 12.50 7.21 -3.17
C SER A 8 13.14 6.21 -2.19
N VAL A 9 13.06 6.48 -0.88
CA VAL A 9 13.58 5.55 0.15
C VAL A 9 12.76 4.26 0.16
N VAL A 10 11.42 4.38 0.11
CA VAL A 10 10.52 3.21 0.04
C VAL A 10 10.79 2.42 -1.22
N LEU A 11 10.92 3.09 -2.37
CA LEU A 11 11.18 2.44 -3.65
C LEU A 11 12.49 1.65 -3.61
N SER A 12 13.59 2.23 -3.11
CA SER A 12 14.87 1.53 -3.03
C SER A 12 14.80 0.29 -2.14
N GLY A 13 14.17 0.40 -0.96
CA GLY A 13 13.97 -0.73 -0.06
C GLY A 13 13.08 -1.81 -0.67
N PHE A 14 12.00 -1.38 -1.33
CA PHE A 14 11.04 -2.27 -1.96
C PHE A 14 11.62 -3.04 -3.16
N VAL A 15 12.39 -2.38 -4.02
CA VAL A 15 13.09 -3.03 -5.14
C VAL A 15 14.01 -4.14 -4.64
N ASN A 16 14.77 -3.88 -3.58
CA ASN A 16 15.63 -4.90 -2.98
C ASN A 16 14.81 -6.04 -2.35
N ALA A 17 13.70 -5.73 -1.69
CA ALA A 17 12.82 -6.73 -1.09
C ALA A 17 12.17 -7.64 -2.16
N ILE A 18 11.68 -7.08 -3.27
CA ILE A 18 11.15 -7.84 -4.40
C ILE A 18 12.21 -8.81 -4.94
N ARG A 19 13.42 -8.32 -5.22
CA ARG A 19 14.51 -9.15 -5.73
C ARG A 19 14.85 -10.31 -4.78
N ARG A 20 14.86 -10.05 -3.48
CA ARG A 20 15.15 -11.07 -2.46
C ARG A 20 14.01 -12.05 -2.21
N SER A 21 12.78 -11.66 -2.48
CA SER A 21 11.60 -12.51 -2.27
C SER A 21 11.56 -13.72 -3.21
N GLY A 22 12.18 -13.60 -4.38
CA GLY A 22 12.12 -14.62 -5.44
C GLY A 22 10.76 -14.73 -6.12
N ILE A 23 9.81 -13.86 -5.77
CA ILE A 23 8.45 -13.80 -6.35
C ILE A 23 8.52 -12.94 -7.61
N LYS A 24 7.90 -13.40 -8.69
CA LYS A 24 7.86 -12.64 -9.95
C LYS A 24 7.04 -11.36 -9.79
N PRO A 25 7.40 -10.25 -10.48
CA PRO A 25 6.72 -8.96 -10.34
C PRO A 25 5.19 -9.01 -10.45
N HIS A 26 4.64 -9.79 -11.39
CA HIS A 26 3.20 -9.93 -11.60
C HIS A 26 2.46 -10.81 -10.57
N GLU A 27 3.21 -11.57 -9.77
CA GLU A 27 2.65 -12.43 -8.71
C GLU A 27 2.56 -11.71 -7.37
N HIS A 28 3.12 -10.50 -7.27
CA HIS A 28 3.02 -9.70 -6.05
C HIS A 28 1.59 -9.21 -5.80
N ARG A 29 1.21 -9.25 -4.53
CA ARG A 29 -0.01 -8.61 -4.01
C ARG A 29 0.42 -7.67 -2.89
N LEU A 30 0.23 -6.38 -3.12
CA LEU A 30 0.77 -5.30 -2.30
C LEU A 30 -0.38 -4.53 -1.65
N VAL A 31 -0.48 -4.60 -0.34
CA VAL A 31 -1.46 -3.84 0.43
C VAL A 31 -0.83 -2.57 0.96
N PHE A 32 -1.46 -1.43 0.65
CA PHE A 32 -1.08 -0.09 1.11
C PHE A 32 -2.09 0.39 2.14
N PHE A 33 -1.67 0.46 3.37
CA PHE A 33 -2.48 1.02 4.45
C PHE A 33 -2.16 2.49 4.65
N GLY A 34 -3.16 3.35 4.41
CA GLY A 34 -3.00 4.79 4.39
C GLY A 34 -3.03 5.37 2.97
N ALA A 35 -4.20 5.26 2.31
CA ALA A 35 -4.43 5.77 0.95
C ALA A 35 -4.65 7.30 0.92
N GLY A 36 -3.87 8.07 1.68
CA GLY A 36 -3.73 9.51 1.53
C GLY A 36 -2.83 9.87 0.34
N SER A 37 -2.58 11.17 0.14
CA SER A 37 -1.75 11.65 -0.99
C SER A 37 -0.34 11.03 -1.01
N ALA A 38 0.27 10.85 0.15
CA ALA A 38 1.59 10.21 0.28
C ALA A 38 1.53 8.73 -0.11
N GLY A 39 0.51 8.00 0.39
CA GLY A 39 0.34 6.58 0.08
C GLY A 39 0.07 6.33 -1.39
N VAL A 40 -0.79 7.15 -2.00
CA VAL A 40 -1.05 7.08 -3.45
C VAL A 40 0.20 7.43 -4.25
N GLY A 41 0.97 8.45 -3.84
CA GLY A 41 2.22 8.82 -4.51
C GLY A 41 3.25 7.70 -4.51
N VAL A 42 3.45 7.03 -3.37
CA VAL A 42 4.34 5.87 -3.27
C VAL A 42 3.82 4.71 -4.12
N ALA A 43 2.52 4.41 -4.06
CA ALA A 43 1.92 3.33 -4.84
C ALA A 43 2.07 3.57 -6.35
N THR A 44 1.89 4.82 -6.81
CA THR A 44 2.10 5.19 -8.22
C THR A 44 3.54 4.96 -8.65
N MET A 45 4.53 5.42 -7.87
CA MET A 45 5.94 5.18 -8.20
C MET A 45 6.30 3.70 -8.25
N LEU A 46 5.76 2.89 -7.35
CA LEU A 46 5.98 1.44 -7.38
C LEU A 46 5.28 0.77 -8.57
N LYS A 47 4.11 1.27 -8.96
CA LYS A 47 3.43 0.83 -10.19
C LYS A 47 4.29 1.12 -11.42
N ASP A 48 4.80 2.34 -11.55
CA ASP A 48 5.68 2.73 -12.66
C ASP A 48 6.95 1.87 -12.71
N TYR A 49 7.51 1.53 -11.55
CA TYR A 49 8.62 0.59 -11.46
C TYR A 49 8.24 -0.81 -11.97
N LEU A 50 7.07 -1.35 -11.61
CA LEU A 50 6.62 -2.65 -12.10
C LEU A 50 6.38 -2.65 -13.61
N VAL A 51 5.85 -1.55 -14.16
CA VAL A 51 5.73 -1.37 -15.62
C VAL A 51 7.11 -1.35 -16.28
N HIS A 52 8.08 -0.67 -15.67
CA HIS A 52 9.46 -0.70 -16.14
C HIS A 52 10.09 -2.11 -16.10
N CYS A 53 9.64 -2.95 -15.17
CA CYS A 53 10.02 -4.37 -15.09
C CYS A 53 9.33 -5.27 -16.14
N GLY A 54 8.49 -4.68 -17.01
CA GLY A 54 7.86 -5.39 -18.12
C GLY A 54 6.39 -5.75 -17.95
N LEU A 55 5.74 -5.29 -16.87
CA LEU A 55 4.29 -5.44 -16.70
C LEU A 55 3.56 -4.40 -17.55
N THR A 56 2.36 -4.75 -18.02
CA THR A 56 1.42 -3.75 -18.53
C THR A 56 0.87 -2.88 -17.42
N GLU A 57 0.37 -1.69 -17.74
CA GLU A 57 -0.31 -0.80 -16.78
C GLU A 57 -1.43 -1.51 -16.01
N GLU A 58 -2.20 -2.34 -16.70
CA GLU A 58 -3.29 -3.09 -16.12
C GLU A 58 -2.82 -4.17 -15.15
N GLU A 59 -1.80 -4.95 -15.54
CA GLU A 59 -1.19 -5.96 -14.68
C GLU A 59 -0.56 -5.32 -13.44
N ALA A 60 0.18 -4.23 -13.62
CA ALA A 60 0.78 -3.49 -12.51
C ALA A 60 -0.32 -2.99 -11.55
N THR A 61 -1.40 -2.40 -12.06
CA THR A 61 -2.51 -1.92 -11.22
C THR A 61 -3.17 -3.04 -10.43
N LYS A 62 -3.30 -4.23 -11.01
CA LYS A 62 -3.88 -5.41 -10.33
C LYS A 62 -3.07 -5.90 -9.14
N THR A 63 -1.79 -5.57 -9.04
CA THR A 63 -0.95 -5.95 -7.89
C THR A 63 -1.22 -5.10 -6.64
N PHE A 64 -1.90 -3.96 -6.77
CA PHE A 64 -2.09 -2.98 -5.68
C PHE A 64 -3.48 -3.07 -5.04
N TYR A 65 -3.50 -2.97 -3.71
CA TYR A 65 -4.70 -2.93 -2.88
C TYR A 65 -4.55 -1.80 -1.87
N LEU A 66 -5.23 -0.69 -2.12
CA LEU A 66 -5.20 0.47 -1.24
C LEU A 66 -6.27 0.34 -0.15
N VAL A 67 -5.89 0.67 1.08
CA VAL A 67 -6.79 0.67 2.24
C VAL A 67 -6.78 2.05 2.87
N ASP A 68 -7.95 2.65 3.01
CA ASP A 68 -8.14 3.92 3.72
C ASP A 68 -8.98 3.72 5.00
N SER A 69 -9.40 4.82 5.63
CA SER A 69 -10.23 4.78 6.85
C SER A 69 -11.59 4.10 6.69
N LYS A 70 -12.05 3.91 5.46
CA LYS A 70 -13.32 3.24 5.12
C LYS A 70 -13.12 1.80 4.64
N GLY A 71 -11.87 1.32 4.60
CA GLY A 71 -11.50 -0.02 4.15
C GLY A 71 -10.87 -0.05 2.76
N LEU A 72 -11.06 -1.17 2.06
CA LEU A 72 -10.49 -1.38 0.72
C LEU A 72 -11.04 -0.36 -0.29
N VAL A 73 -10.13 0.29 -1.01
CA VAL A 73 -10.50 1.27 -2.06
C VAL A 73 -10.93 0.52 -3.32
N ALA A 74 -12.22 0.53 -3.59
CA ALA A 74 -12.84 -0.13 -4.75
C ALA A 74 -13.95 0.75 -5.34
N THR A 75 -14.15 0.67 -6.65
CA THR A 75 -15.17 1.46 -7.37
C THR A 75 -16.59 1.08 -6.98
N ASN A 76 -16.79 -0.16 -6.57
CA ASN A 76 -18.08 -0.69 -6.10
C ASN A 76 -18.36 -0.43 -4.61
N ARG A 77 -17.49 0.30 -3.91
CA ARG A 77 -17.64 0.59 -2.46
C ARG A 77 -18.89 1.43 -2.14
N GLY A 78 -19.37 2.21 -3.11
CA GLY A 78 -20.61 2.98 -2.98
C GLY A 78 -20.43 4.40 -2.47
N ASP A 79 -19.21 4.86 -2.20
CA ASP A 79 -18.87 6.24 -1.90
C ASP A 79 -18.14 6.91 -3.07
N LYS A 80 -18.18 8.24 -3.10
CA LYS A 80 -17.42 9.01 -4.10
C LYS A 80 -15.93 8.95 -3.76
N LEU A 81 -15.16 8.24 -4.59
CA LEU A 81 -13.72 8.17 -4.43
C LEU A 81 -13.07 9.51 -4.79
N PRO A 82 -12.09 9.98 -4.00
CA PRO A 82 -11.22 11.08 -4.39
C PRO A 82 -10.50 10.78 -5.70
N VAL A 83 -10.36 11.80 -6.57
CA VAL A 83 -9.78 11.64 -7.92
C VAL A 83 -8.42 10.96 -7.90
N HIS A 84 -7.56 11.30 -6.94
CA HIS A 84 -6.22 10.72 -6.83
C HIS A 84 -6.21 9.21 -6.47
N LYS A 85 -7.31 8.64 -5.96
CA LYS A 85 -7.42 7.21 -5.64
C LYS A 85 -7.94 6.37 -6.80
N ILE A 86 -8.65 6.99 -7.74
CA ILE A 86 -9.33 6.29 -8.84
C ILE A 86 -8.37 5.40 -9.65
N PRO A 87 -7.16 5.86 -10.04
CA PRO A 87 -6.25 5.07 -10.87
C PRO A 87 -5.74 3.77 -10.21
N LEU A 88 -5.84 3.68 -8.89
CA LEU A 88 -5.38 2.53 -8.11
C LEU A 88 -6.53 1.81 -7.38
N ALA A 89 -7.78 2.23 -7.62
CA ALA A 89 -8.95 1.58 -7.04
C ALA A 89 -9.19 0.22 -7.71
N ARG A 90 -9.68 -0.75 -6.93
CA ARG A 90 -10.13 -2.03 -7.49
C ARG A 90 -11.38 -1.79 -8.34
N THR A 91 -11.35 -2.28 -9.57
CA THR A 91 -12.44 -2.14 -10.54
C THR A 91 -13.25 -3.40 -10.73
N ASP A 92 -12.81 -4.52 -10.15
CA ASP A 92 -13.53 -5.78 -10.21
C ASP A 92 -14.88 -5.64 -9.47
N PRO A 93 -16.02 -5.84 -10.14
CA PRO A 93 -17.35 -5.73 -9.53
C PRO A 93 -17.59 -6.76 -8.41
N ASN A 94 -16.88 -7.87 -8.41
CA ASN A 94 -16.94 -8.89 -7.37
C ASN A 94 -16.03 -8.60 -6.16
N THR A 95 -15.32 -7.48 -6.14
CA THR A 95 -14.50 -7.11 -4.99
C THR A 95 -15.35 -6.97 -3.73
N PRO A 96 -15.10 -7.75 -2.68
CA PRO A 96 -15.88 -7.66 -1.46
C PRO A 96 -15.66 -6.31 -0.75
N ARG A 97 -16.68 -5.86 -0.02
CA ARG A 97 -16.59 -4.66 0.82
C ARG A 97 -15.89 -4.99 2.13
N LEU A 98 -14.58 -4.80 2.17
CA LEU A 98 -13.74 -5.04 3.33
C LEU A 98 -13.48 -3.72 4.05
N LYS A 99 -13.83 -3.66 5.34
CA LYS A 99 -13.80 -2.43 6.14
C LYS A 99 -12.50 -2.29 6.95
N THR A 100 -11.89 -3.39 7.30
CA THR A 100 -10.70 -3.40 8.16
C THR A 100 -9.46 -3.88 7.41
N LEU A 101 -8.28 -3.46 7.85
CA LEU A 101 -7.02 -3.93 7.30
C LEU A 101 -6.87 -5.46 7.44
N GLU A 102 -7.34 -6.00 8.56
CA GLU A 102 -7.25 -7.44 8.83
C GLU A 102 -8.08 -8.26 7.84
N GLU A 103 -9.33 -7.83 7.55
CA GLU A 103 -10.17 -8.45 6.53
C GLU A 103 -9.51 -8.40 5.13
N VAL A 104 -8.88 -7.28 4.80
CA VAL A 104 -8.16 -7.13 3.53
C VAL A 104 -6.98 -8.09 3.45
N ILE A 105 -6.21 -8.24 4.52
CA ILE A 105 -5.07 -9.17 4.58
C ILE A 105 -5.53 -10.62 4.45
N ASP A 106 -6.62 -11.00 5.10
CA ASP A 106 -7.17 -12.35 5.01
C ASP A 106 -7.68 -12.66 3.59
N TYR A 107 -8.28 -11.68 2.94
CA TYR A 107 -8.79 -11.82 1.57
C TYR A 107 -7.68 -11.84 0.52
N VAL A 108 -6.75 -10.87 0.60
CA VAL A 108 -5.70 -10.67 -0.42
C VAL A 108 -4.56 -11.66 -0.24
N LYS A 109 -4.24 -12.04 1.00
CA LYS A 109 -3.02 -12.79 1.38
C LYS A 109 -1.78 -12.12 0.77
N PRO A 110 -1.47 -10.88 1.15
CA PRO A 110 -0.49 -10.07 0.45
C PRO A 110 0.93 -10.61 0.62
N THR A 111 1.75 -10.38 -0.39
CA THR A 111 3.20 -10.62 -0.35
C THR A 111 3.94 -9.44 0.27
N GLY A 112 3.35 -8.25 0.20
CA GLY A 112 3.89 -7.03 0.77
C GLY A 112 2.82 -6.16 1.43
N LEU A 113 3.16 -5.59 2.59
CA LEU A 113 2.34 -4.68 3.37
C LEU A 113 3.10 -3.39 3.63
N LEU A 114 2.57 -2.27 3.15
CA LEU A 114 3.14 -0.94 3.31
C LEU A 114 2.20 -0.06 4.14
N GLY A 115 2.66 0.36 5.32
CA GLY A 115 1.93 1.27 6.20
C GLY A 115 2.44 2.70 6.04
N LEU A 116 1.61 3.56 5.48
CA LEU A 116 1.87 4.98 5.23
C LEU A 116 0.86 5.87 5.98
N SER A 117 0.22 5.28 7.01
CA SER A 117 -0.74 5.99 7.84
C SER A 117 -0.05 6.68 9.01
N THR A 118 -0.52 7.88 9.36
CA THR A 118 -0.14 8.58 10.57
C THR A 118 -0.77 7.97 11.83
N THR A 119 -1.76 7.07 11.67
CA THR A 119 -2.44 6.40 12.78
C THR A 119 -1.55 5.31 13.35
N GLY A 120 -1.10 5.49 14.59
CA GLY A 120 -0.33 4.47 15.31
C GLY A 120 -1.16 3.21 15.63
N GLY A 121 -0.48 2.07 15.84
CA GLY A 121 -1.13 0.84 16.32
C GLY A 121 -1.83 -0.02 15.27
N SER A 122 -1.87 0.41 14.00
CA SER A 122 -2.61 -0.31 12.95
C SER A 122 -1.98 -1.64 12.52
N PHE A 123 -0.67 -1.82 12.76
CA PHE A 123 0.03 -3.09 12.51
C PHE A 123 0.08 -3.89 13.80
N THR A 124 -0.97 -4.65 14.04
CA THR A 124 -1.08 -5.51 15.21
C THR A 124 -0.20 -6.76 15.05
N GLU A 125 0.10 -7.42 16.16
CA GLU A 125 0.82 -8.69 16.16
C GLU A 125 0.09 -9.75 15.31
N SER A 126 -1.24 -9.78 15.34
CA SER A 126 -2.07 -10.66 14.50
C SER A 126 -1.77 -10.48 13.02
N ILE A 127 -1.72 -9.24 12.54
CA ILE A 127 -1.41 -8.90 11.15
C ILE A 127 0.00 -9.38 10.76
N ILE A 128 1.00 -9.13 11.60
CA ILE A 128 2.38 -9.54 11.35
C ILE A 128 2.49 -11.06 11.30
N ARG A 129 1.84 -11.78 12.21
CA ARG A 129 1.80 -13.24 12.21
C ARG A 129 1.13 -13.82 10.96
N LYS A 130 0.03 -13.21 10.50
CA LYS A 130 -0.62 -13.59 9.24
C LYS A 130 0.30 -13.40 8.04
N MET A 131 1.01 -12.28 7.96
CA MET A 131 1.99 -12.03 6.90
C MET A 131 3.10 -13.08 6.87
N ALA A 132 3.62 -13.44 8.05
CA ALA A 132 4.64 -14.48 8.18
C ALA A 132 4.10 -15.89 7.84
N LYS A 133 2.81 -16.15 8.10
CA LYS A 133 2.17 -17.42 7.75
C LYS A 133 1.97 -17.57 6.22
N PHE A 134 1.63 -16.47 5.54
CA PHE A 134 1.36 -16.49 4.09
C PHE A 134 2.63 -16.49 3.25
N ASN A 135 3.74 -16.00 3.79
CA ASN A 135 4.97 -15.76 3.01
C ASN A 135 6.20 -16.31 3.72
N LYS A 136 7.07 -16.95 2.97
CA LYS A 136 8.42 -17.35 3.46
C LYS A 136 9.28 -16.11 3.79
N HIS A 137 9.14 -15.05 2.98
CA HIS A 137 9.85 -13.79 3.12
C HIS A 137 8.85 -12.63 3.00
N PRO A 138 8.09 -12.31 4.09
CA PRO A 138 7.10 -11.23 4.03
C PRO A 138 7.79 -9.88 3.88
N ILE A 139 7.27 -9.04 2.98
CA ILE A 139 7.72 -7.68 2.79
C ILE A 139 6.84 -6.77 3.64
N ILE A 140 7.40 -6.13 4.67
CA ILE A 140 6.65 -5.24 5.56
C ILE A 140 7.42 -3.93 5.72
N PHE A 141 6.81 -2.84 5.24
CA PHE A 141 7.30 -1.48 5.43
C PHE A 141 6.32 -0.69 6.28
N ARG A 142 6.76 -0.23 7.43
CA ARG A 142 6.00 0.71 8.26
C ARG A 142 6.71 2.04 8.28
N MET A 143 6.07 3.06 7.73
CA MET A 143 6.57 4.42 7.76
C MET A 143 5.76 5.25 8.75
N LEU A 144 6.44 5.83 9.73
CA LEU A 144 5.89 6.81 10.63
C LEU A 144 6.18 8.20 10.04
N CYS A 145 5.17 8.87 9.54
CA CYS A 145 5.27 10.30 9.27
C CYS A 145 5.20 11.04 10.61
N PHE A 146 6.35 11.42 11.16
CA PHE A 146 6.36 12.41 12.24
C PHE A 146 6.00 13.77 11.61
N SER A 147 4.79 14.25 11.83
CA SER A 147 4.54 15.69 11.75
C SER A 147 5.32 16.32 12.91
N SER A 148 6.39 17.04 12.64
CA SER A 148 6.97 17.93 13.65
C SER A 148 5.83 18.79 14.20
N PRO A 149 5.68 18.91 15.53
CA PRO A 149 4.82 19.92 16.07
C PRO A 149 5.27 21.26 15.49
N ALA A 150 4.36 21.98 14.83
CA ALA A 150 4.65 23.32 14.39
C ALA A 150 5.08 24.09 15.64
N ASN A 151 6.29 24.63 15.61
CA ASN A 151 6.74 25.61 16.60
C ASN A 151 5.80 26.83 16.51
N ASN A 152 4.71 26.78 17.27
CA ASN A 152 3.99 27.97 17.67
C ASN A 152 4.67 28.51 18.92
N SER A 153 5.77 29.18 18.72
CA SER A 153 6.32 30.14 19.70
C SER A 153 7.45 30.92 19.05
N LEU A 154 7.11 31.98 18.36
CA LEU A 154 7.90 33.19 18.26
C LEU A 154 6.90 34.34 18.24
N GLU A 155 6.48 34.80 19.40
CA GLU A 155 6.33 36.20 19.67
C GLU A 155 7.69 36.79 20.04
#